data_01205461d760dfbaac57934980ff4247
#
_entry.id   01205461d760dfbaac57934980ff4247
#
_cell.length_a   1.000
_cell.length_b   1.000
_cell.length_c   1.000
_cell.angle_alpha   90.00
_cell.angle_beta   90.00
_cell.angle_gamma   90.00
#
_symmetry.space_group_name_H-M   'P 1'
#
loop_
_entity.id
_entity.type
_entity.pdbx_description
1 polymer ?
#
loop_
_entity_poly.entity_id
_entity_poly.type
_entity_poly.pdbx_seq_one_letter_code
_entity_poly.pdbx_strand_id
1 'polypeptide(L)'
;MKKILYLFLALASYGISAQTTAEEYLNSAVSKFYLNDMKGAIVDYTKAIKIDTNYIEAYRKRGLAKETLKDYSGAIVDYTKAIEIDPNCAPAYRDRGIAKGKLKDHSGVVEDYTRAIEIDPNYATAYFNRGVSKFYLGDMIGACKDARKAQALGDDASILIKKACN
;
A
#
# COMPACT_ATOMS: atom_id res chain seq x y z
N MET A 1 -13.52 28.59 39.97
CA MET A 1 -13.40 28.80 38.52
C MET A 1 -11.94 28.56 38.00
N LYS A 2 -10.89 29.05 38.63
CA LYS A 2 -9.50 28.85 38.16
C LYS A 2 -9.03 27.38 38.08
N LYS A 3 -9.44 26.52 39.03
CA LYS A 3 -9.05 25.09 39.05
C LYS A 3 -9.64 24.26 37.86
N ILE A 4 -10.86 24.61 37.37
CA ILE A 4 -11.49 23.95 36.25
C ILE A 4 -10.79 24.29 34.93
N LEU A 5 -10.29 25.54 34.80
CA LEU A 5 -9.57 26.00 33.60
C LEU A 5 -8.23 25.25 33.42
N TYR A 6 -7.52 24.97 34.53
CA TYR A 6 -6.28 24.20 34.50
C TYR A 6 -6.50 22.73 34.13
N LEU A 7 -7.66 22.15 34.50
CA LEU A 7 -8.01 20.76 34.13
C LEU A 7 -8.27 20.63 32.63
N PHE A 8 -8.98 21.59 32.02
CA PHE A 8 -9.21 21.60 30.56
C PHE A 8 -7.94 21.84 29.76
N LEU A 9 -7.03 22.70 30.24
CA LEU A 9 -5.73 22.91 29.60
C LEU A 9 -4.84 21.67 29.70
N ALA A 10 -4.86 20.93 30.80
CA ALA A 10 -4.12 19.68 30.96
C ALA A 10 -4.66 18.56 30.06
N LEU A 11 -5.99 18.46 29.89
CA LEU A 11 -6.60 17.47 29.00
C LEU A 11 -6.35 17.78 27.53
N ALA A 12 -6.38 19.07 27.13
CA ALA A 12 -6.05 19.48 25.77
C ALA A 12 -4.58 19.22 25.43
N SER A 13 -3.65 19.46 26.37
CA SER A 13 -2.24 19.16 26.18
C SER A 13 -1.96 17.64 26.12
N TYR A 14 -2.75 16.83 26.83
CA TYR A 14 -2.60 15.36 26.80
C TYR A 14 -3.05 14.76 25.48
N GLY A 15 -4.16 15.26 24.89
CA GLY A 15 -4.66 14.83 23.57
C GLY A 15 -3.72 15.23 22.42
N ILE A 16 -3.20 16.44 22.45
CA ILE A 16 -2.24 16.95 21.45
C ILE A 16 -0.92 16.17 21.53
N SER A 17 -0.43 15.86 22.74
CA SER A 17 0.80 15.10 22.93
C SER A 17 0.72 13.65 22.38
N ALA A 18 -0.42 12.96 22.53
CA ALA A 18 -0.57 11.60 22.03
C ALA A 18 -0.61 11.55 20.48
N GLN A 19 -1.30 12.49 19.87
CA GLN A 19 -1.40 12.57 18.40
C GLN A 19 -0.06 12.99 17.76
N THR A 20 0.63 13.95 18.36
CA THR A 20 1.98 14.37 17.95
C THR A 20 2.96 13.21 18.02
N THR A 21 2.86 12.37 19.05
CA THR A 21 3.78 11.24 19.24
C THR A 21 3.68 10.17 18.14
N ALA A 22 2.49 9.84 17.64
CA ALA A 22 2.33 8.89 16.53
C ALA A 22 2.93 9.44 15.23
N GLU A 23 2.72 10.73 14.96
CA GLU A 23 3.29 11.42 13.82
C GLU A 23 4.82 11.56 13.92
N GLU A 24 5.36 11.86 15.11
CA GLU A 24 6.81 11.89 15.33
C GLU A 24 7.46 10.53 15.02
N TYR A 25 6.85 9.42 15.45
CA TYR A 25 7.34 8.09 15.10
C TYR A 25 7.23 7.80 13.61
N LEU A 26 6.14 8.22 12.94
CA LEU A 26 6.03 8.09 11.49
C LEU A 26 7.16 8.85 10.78
N ASN A 27 7.39 10.10 11.14
CA ASN A 27 8.43 10.95 10.54
C ASN A 27 9.85 10.41 10.78
N SER A 28 10.12 9.91 12.00
CA SER A 28 11.37 9.20 12.31
C SER A 28 11.55 7.96 11.46
N ALA A 29 10.49 7.15 11.31
CA ALA A 29 10.51 5.95 10.48
C ALA A 29 10.76 6.27 9.00
N VAL A 30 10.10 7.31 8.46
CA VAL A 30 10.31 7.79 7.08
C VAL A 30 11.77 8.22 6.87
N SER A 31 12.34 8.97 7.82
CA SER A 31 13.74 9.38 7.76
C SER A 31 14.70 8.18 7.73
N LYS A 32 14.47 7.18 8.59
CA LYS A 32 15.25 5.93 8.62
C LYS A 32 15.11 5.14 7.32
N PHE A 33 13.90 5.09 6.74
CA PHE A 33 13.66 4.44 5.45
C PHE A 33 14.53 5.06 4.35
N TYR A 34 14.56 6.39 4.23
CA TYR A 34 15.41 7.08 3.25
C TYR A 34 16.91 6.93 3.52
N LEU A 35 17.31 6.72 4.77
CA LEU A 35 18.69 6.39 5.16
C LEU A 35 19.02 4.89 4.98
N ASN A 36 18.12 4.10 4.37
CA ASN A 36 18.25 2.66 4.16
C ASN A 36 18.28 1.83 5.45
N ASP A 37 17.87 2.40 6.60
CA ASP A 37 17.66 1.66 7.85
C ASP A 37 16.22 1.10 7.93
N MET A 38 15.97 0.04 7.14
CA MET A 38 14.64 -0.59 7.06
C MET A 38 14.21 -1.19 8.39
N LYS A 39 15.14 -1.79 9.16
CA LYS A 39 14.82 -2.38 10.46
C LYS A 39 14.43 -1.32 11.48
N GLY A 40 15.17 -0.22 11.55
CA GLY A 40 14.84 0.91 12.40
C GLY A 40 13.52 1.59 11.99
N ALA A 41 13.25 1.71 10.70
CA ALA A 41 11.99 2.22 10.19
C ALA A 41 10.80 1.34 10.63
N ILE A 42 10.90 0.01 10.49
CA ILE A 42 9.86 -0.94 10.92
C ILE A 42 9.56 -0.80 12.42
N VAL A 43 10.59 -0.60 13.25
CA VAL A 43 10.40 -0.39 14.70
C VAL A 43 9.59 0.87 14.96
N ASP A 44 9.91 1.98 14.31
CA ASP A 44 9.23 3.25 14.56
C ASP A 44 7.82 3.28 13.94
N TYR A 45 7.61 2.72 12.73
CA TYR A 45 6.24 2.49 12.22
C TYR A 45 5.39 1.64 13.18
N THR A 46 6.00 0.63 13.81
CA THR A 46 5.29 -0.20 14.78
C THR A 46 4.91 0.57 16.04
N LYS A 47 5.73 1.52 16.50
CA LYS A 47 5.38 2.41 17.61
C LYS A 47 4.24 3.37 17.20
N ALA A 48 4.29 3.96 16.02
CA ALA A 48 3.20 4.80 15.49
C ALA A 48 1.88 4.04 15.46
N ILE A 49 1.87 2.82 14.96
CA ILE A 49 0.70 1.92 14.89
C ILE A 49 0.18 1.53 16.30
N LYS A 50 1.06 1.39 17.29
CA LYS A 50 0.63 1.11 18.68
C LYS A 50 -0.12 2.28 19.31
N ILE A 51 0.21 3.51 18.91
CA ILE A 51 -0.44 4.74 19.40
C ILE A 51 -1.74 4.98 18.63
N ASP A 52 -1.70 4.86 17.31
CA ASP A 52 -2.87 4.95 16.43
C ASP A 52 -3.03 3.67 15.61
N THR A 53 -3.93 2.81 16.06
CA THR A 53 -4.21 1.52 15.42
C THR A 53 -4.91 1.64 14.06
N ASN A 54 -5.39 2.84 13.69
CA ASN A 54 -6.01 3.12 12.41
C ASN A 54 -5.11 3.94 11.46
N TYR A 55 -3.82 4.00 11.74
CA TYR A 55 -2.88 4.81 10.96
C TYR A 55 -2.50 4.11 9.64
N ILE A 56 -3.34 4.26 8.62
CA ILE A 56 -3.22 3.64 7.30
C ILE A 56 -1.82 3.82 6.70
N GLU A 57 -1.30 5.06 6.74
CA GLU A 57 0.00 5.38 6.17
C GLU A 57 1.15 4.62 6.88
N ALA A 58 1.09 4.48 8.19
CA ALA A 58 2.09 3.74 8.96
C ALA A 58 2.08 2.25 8.61
N TYR A 59 0.91 1.64 8.44
CA TYR A 59 0.81 0.26 7.94
C TYR A 59 1.40 0.13 6.53
N ARG A 60 0.99 0.98 5.59
CA ARG A 60 1.50 0.92 4.22
C ARG A 60 3.02 1.10 4.15
N LYS A 61 3.57 2.09 4.85
CA LYS A 61 5.01 2.34 4.85
C LYS A 61 5.79 1.24 5.57
N ARG A 62 5.25 0.62 6.63
CA ARG A 62 5.85 -0.56 7.26
C ARG A 62 5.86 -1.75 6.32
N GLY A 63 4.77 -1.97 5.57
CA GLY A 63 4.70 -2.98 4.52
C GLY A 63 5.79 -2.77 3.47
N LEU A 64 5.97 -1.54 2.99
CA LEU A 64 7.01 -1.21 2.01
C LEU A 64 8.44 -1.46 2.55
N ALA A 65 8.69 -1.13 3.83
CA ALA A 65 9.97 -1.43 4.46
C ALA A 65 10.24 -2.94 4.56
N LYS A 66 9.20 -3.74 4.88
CA LYS A 66 9.28 -5.20 4.88
C LYS A 66 9.50 -5.77 3.47
N GLU A 67 8.78 -5.24 2.46
CA GLU A 67 8.96 -5.63 1.06
C GLU A 67 10.41 -5.37 0.60
N THR A 68 10.99 -4.24 0.96
CA THR A 68 12.41 -3.92 0.67
C THR A 68 13.36 -4.95 1.28
N LEU A 69 13.02 -5.48 2.45
CA LEU A 69 13.75 -6.60 3.09
C LEU A 69 13.34 -7.97 2.53
N LYS A 70 12.51 -8.03 1.48
CA LYS A 70 11.95 -9.25 0.87
C LYS A 70 11.03 -10.06 1.79
N ASP A 71 10.55 -9.48 2.89
CA ASP A 71 9.47 -10.05 3.71
C ASP A 71 8.11 -9.71 3.06
N TYR A 72 7.85 -10.37 1.92
CA TYR A 72 6.62 -10.13 1.14
C TYR A 72 5.38 -10.57 1.91
N SER A 73 5.45 -11.65 2.67
CA SER A 73 4.33 -12.13 3.49
C SER A 73 3.98 -11.14 4.61
N GLY A 74 4.98 -10.63 5.30
CA GLY A 74 4.78 -9.59 6.32
C GLY A 74 4.28 -8.26 5.74
N ALA A 75 4.70 -7.92 4.51
CA ALA A 75 4.18 -6.76 3.79
C ALA A 75 2.69 -6.91 3.44
N ILE A 76 2.28 -8.09 2.93
CA ILE A 76 0.87 -8.40 2.61
C ILE A 76 -0.02 -8.24 3.84
N VAL A 77 0.42 -8.66 5.02
CA VAL A 77 -0.33 -8.48 6.28
C VAL A 77 -0.56 -6.99 6.56
N ASP A 78 0.48 -6.17 6.42
CA ASP A 78 0.39 -4.74 6.68
C ASP A 78 -0.50 -4.01 5.65
N TYR A 79 -0.37 -4.33 4.37
CA TYR A 79 -1.24 -3.78 3.32
C TYR A 79 -2.70 -4.22 3.49
N THR A 80 -2.94 -5.45 3.95
CA THR A 80 -4.29 -5.93 4.26
C THR A 80 -4.89 -5.13 5.41
N LYS A 81 -4.11 -4.80 6.44
CA LYS A 81 -4.58 -3.91 7.51
C LYS A 81 -4.93 -2.52 7.01
N ALA A 82 -4.13 -1.94 6.13
CA ALA A 82 -4.45 -0.64 5.51
C ALA A 82 -5.78 -0.69 4.73
N ILE A 83 -6.05 -1.78 4.00
CA ILE A 83 -7.30 -2.01 3.25
C ILE A 83 -8.49 -2.24 4.20
N GLU A 84 -8.31 -2.96 5.31
CA GLU A 84 -9.37 -3.16 6.31
C GLU A 84 -9.81 -1.84 6.94
N ILE A 85 -8.88 -0.88 7.13
CA ILE A 85 -9.16 0.45 7.67
C ILE A 85 -9.84 1.33 6.60
N ASP A 86 -9.32 1.35 5.37
CA ASP A 86 -9.90 2.08 4.25
C ASP A 86 -10.02 1.16 3.02
N PRO A 87 -11.20 0.60 2.76
CA PRO A 87 -11.45 -0.23 1.59
C PRO A 87 -11.35 0.50 0.24
N ASN A 88 -11.22 1.83 0.24
CA ASN A 88 -11.02 2.64 -0.97
C ASN A 88 -9.56 3.11 -1.15
N CYS A 89 -8.64 2.60 -0.37
CA CYS A 89 -7.23 2.92 -0.51
C CYS A 89 -6.59 2.20 -1.71
N ALA A 90 -6.76 2.73 -2.94
CA ALA A 90 -6.16 2.16 -4.16
C ALA A 90 -4.64 1.91 -4.04
N PRO A 91 -3.83 2.80 -3.41
CA PRO A 91 -2.42 2.52 -3.19
C PRO A 91 -2.15 1.25 -2.37
N ALA A 92 -3.00 0.89 -1.39
CA ALA A 92 -2.79 -0.31 -0.59
C ALA A 92 -3.06 -1.60 -1.39
N TYR A 93 -4.07 -1.60 -2.27
CA TYR A 93 -4.30 -2.70 -3.21
C TYR A 93 -3.13 -2.87 -4.18
N ARG A 94 -2.63 -1.76 -4.78
CA ARG A 94 -1.45 -1.81 -5.63
C ARG A 94 -0.26 -2.44 -4.92
N ASP A 95 0.06 -1.95 -3.72
CA ASP A 95 1.23 -2.37 -2.96
C ASP A 95 1.10 -3.86 -2.57
N ARG A 96 -0.10 -4.31 -2.15
CA ARG A 96 -0.37 -5.72 -1.88
C ARG A 96 -0.27 -6.59 -3.13
N GLY A 97 -0.79 -6.13 -4.25
CA GLY A 97 -0.68 -6.81 -5.53
C GLY A 97 0.76 -7.00 -5.98
N ILE A 98 1.63 -5.98 -5.79
CA ILE A 98 3.07 -6.11 -6.07
C ILE A 98 3.69 -7.21 -5.18
N ALA A 99 3.44 -7.18 -3.88
CA ALA A 99 3.99 -8.16 -2.94
C ALA A 99 3.51 -9.60 -3.25
N LYS A 100 2.22 -9.78 -3.60
CA LYS A 100 1.67 -11.06 -4.07
C LYS A 100 2.36 -11.54 -5.36
N GLY A 101 2.63 -10.61 -6.30
CA GLY A 101 3.36 -10.91 -7.54
C GLY A 101 4.77 -11.43 -7.29
N LYS A 102 5.48 -10.89 -6.28
CA LYS A 102 6.80 -11.42 -5.85
C LYS A 102 6.71 -12.84 -5.32
N LEU A 103 5.59 -13.25 -4.77
CA LEU A 103 5.30 -14.62 -4.32
C LEU A 103 4.67 -15.49 -5.43
N LYS A 104 4.52 -14.96 -6.66
CA LYS A 104 3.87 -15.62 -7.82
C LYS A 104 2.39 -15.97 -7.59
N ASP A 105 1.72 -15.30 -6.66
CA ASP A 105 0.28 -15.40 -6.47
C ASP A 105 -0.44 -14.53 -7.53
N HIS A 106 -0.47 -15.03 -8.78
CA HIS A 106 -1.07 -14.30 -9.89
C HIS A 106 -2.59 -14.12 -9.74
N SER A 107 -3.29 -15.04 -9.09
CA SER A 107 -4.72 -14.90 -8.80
C SER A 107 -4.97 -13.72 -7.84
N GLY A 108 -4.22 -13.65 -6.74
CA GLY A 108 -4.33 -12.56 -5.80
C GLY A 108 -3.90 -11.21 -6.38
N VAL A 109 -2.96 -11.19 -7.34
CA VAL A 109 -2.61 -9.98 -8.11
C VAL A 109 -3.81 -9.50 -8.93
N VAL A 110 -4.50 -10.40 -9.65
CA VAL A 110 -5.69 -10.05 -10.45
C VAL A 110 -6.79 -9.46 -9.57
N GLU A 111 -7.04 -10.04 -8.39
CA GLU A 111 -8.02 -9.52 -7.43
C GLU A 111 -7.67 -8.11 -6.99
N ASP A 112 -6.44 -7.88 -6.52
CA ASP A 112 -6.02 -6.60 -5.98
C ASP A 112 -6.03 -5.49 -7.04
N TYR A 113 -5.51 -5.75 -8.23
CA TYR A 113 -5.57 -4.74 -9.29
C TYR A 113 -6.98 -4.54 -9.86
N THR A 114 -7.87 -5.53 -9.77
CA THR A 114 -9.29 -5.31 -10.10
C THR A 114 -9.90 -4.29 -9.14
N ARG A 115 -9.66 -4.42 -7.84
CA ARG A 115 -10.14 -3.44 -6.85
C ARG A 115 -9.51 -2.06 -7.06
N ALA A 116 -8.21 -1.98 -7.35
CA ALA A 116 -7.54 -0.72 -7.65
C ALA A 116 -8.17 -0.02 -8.88
N ILE A 117 -8.51 -0.77 -9.93
CA ILE A 117 -9.16 -0.26 -11.15
C ILE A 117 -10.62 0.16 -10.89
N GLU A 118 -11.35 -0.53 -10.04
CA GLU A 118 -12.70 -0.13 -9.64
C GLU A 118 -12.70 1.23 -8.90
N ILE A 119 -11.65 1.49 -8.10
CA ILE A 119 -11.48 2.77 -7.40
C ILE A 119 -10.98 3.86 -8.36
N ASP A 120 -10.00 3.55 -9.21
CA ASP A 120 -9.47 4.47 -10.23
C ASP A 120 -9.46 3.80 -11.62
N PRO A 121 -10.50 4.03 -12.44
CA PRO A 121 -10.59 3.47 -13.79
C PRO A 121 -9.53 3.97 -14.78
N ASN A 122 -8.73 4.97 -14.42
CA ASN A 122 -7.65 5.51 -15.24
C ASN A 122 -6.25 5.04 -14.79
N TYR A 123 -6.18 4.09 -13.88
CA TYR A 123 -4.92 3.58 -13.34
C TYR A 123 -4.20 2.67 -14.35
N ALA A 124 -3.46 3.26 -15.30
CA ALA A 124 -2.78 2.56 -16.39
C ALA A 124 -1.95 1.36 -15.92
N THR A 125 -1.07 1.57 -14.92
CA THR A 125 -0.19 0.53 -14.39
C THR A 125 -0.96 -0.62 -13.73
N ALA A 126 -2.16 -0.38 -13.20
CA ALA A 126 -2.99 -1.45 -12.64
C ALA A 126 -3.51 -2.38 -13.75
N TYR A 127 -3.94 -1.84 -14.89
CA TYR A 127 -4.29 -2.66 -16.06
C TYR A 127 -3.09 -3.46 -16.56
N PHE A 128 -1.91 -2.84 -16.66
CA PHE A 128 -0.70 -3.54 -17.10
C PHE A 128 -0.38 -4.73 -16.20
N ASN A 129 -0.27 -4.52 -14.89
CA ASN A 129 0.09 -5.59 -13.95
C ASN A 129 -0.98 -6.68 -13.86
N ARG A 130 -2.27 -6.32 -13.94
CA ARG A 130 -3.36 -7.30 -14.02
C ARG A 130 -3.27 -8.12 -15.31
N GLY A 131 -3.01 -7.47 -16.44
CA GLY A 131 -2.81 -8.14 -17.73
C GLY A 131 -1.64 -9.11 -17.72
N VAL A 132 -0.51 -8.72 -17.14
CA VAL A 132 0.66 -9.62 -16.95
C VAL A 132 0.27 -10.84 -16.12
N SER A 133 -0.48 -10.66 -15.04
CA SER A 133 -0.88 -11.78 -14.18
C SER A 133 -1.89 -12.70 -14.85
N LYS A 134 -2.85 -12.15 -15.62
CA LYS A 134 -3.76 -12.93 -16.47
C LYS A 134 -3.02 -13.75 -17.52
N PHE A 135 -1.98 -13.17 -18.14
CA PHE A 135 -1.12 -13.89 -19.08
C PHE A 135 -0.49 -15.12 -18.42
N TYR A 136 0.06 -14.99 -17.21
CA TYR A 136 0.63 -16.13 -16.47
C TYR A 136 -0.43 -17.17 -16.06
N LEU A 137 -1.68 -16.77 -15.89
CA LEU A 137 -2.81 -17.66 -15.60
C LEU A 137 -3.40 -18.31 -16.87
N GLY A 138 -2.91 -17.94 -18.07
CA GLY A 138 -3.42 -18.47 -19.35
C GLY A 138 -4.65 -17.73 -19.90
N ASP A 139 -5.12 -16.67 -19.23
CA ASP A 139 -6.21 -15.80 -19.74
C ASP A 139 -5.63 -14.81 -20.77
N MET A 140 -5.37 -15.30 -21.98
CA MET A 140 -4.80 -14.49 -23.07
C MET A 140 -5.74 -13.38 -23.52
N ILE A 141 -7.06 -13.64 -23.53
CA ILE A 141 -8.06 -12.65 -23.95
C ILE A 141 -8.11 -11.48 -22.94
N GLY A 142 -8.17 -11.80 -21.65
CA GLY A 142 -8.15 -10.80 -20.60
C GLY A 142 -6.83 -10.02 -20.54
N ALA A 143 -5.71 -10.71 -20.74
CA ALA A 143 -4.38 -10.09 -20.79
C ALA A 143 -4.27 -9.11 -21.97
N CYS A 144 -4.73 -9.48 -23.16
CA CYS A 144 -4.74 -8.61 -24.33
C CYS A 144 -5.62 -7.36 -24.12
N LYS A 145 -6.82 -7.55 -23.54
CA LYS A 145 -7.73 -6.43 -23.23
C LYS A 145 -7.10 -5.45 -22.26
N ASP A 146 -6.51 -5.95 -21.18
CA ASP A 146 -5.88 -5.13 -20.17
C ASP A 146 -4.64 -4.41 -20.72
N ALA A 147 -3.80 -5.10 -21.51
CA ALA A 147 -2.62 -4.50 -22.15
C ALA A 147 -2.99 -3.33 -23.08
N ARG A 148 -4.02 -3.49 -23.92
CA ARG A 148 -4.52 -2.42 -24.80
C ARG A 148 -5.07 -1.23 -23.99
N LYS A 149 -5.76 -1.50 -22.88
CA LYS A 149 -6.26 -0.43 -22.00
C LYS A 149 -5.13 0.31 -21.32
N ALA A 150 -4.10 -0.40 -20.82
CA ALA A 150 -2.90 0.21 -20.24
C ALA A 150 -2.22 1.14 -21.25
N GLN A 151 -2.01 0.68 -22.48
CA GLN A 151 -1.39 1.48 -23.54
C GLN A 151 -2.24 2.71 -23.91
N ALA A 152 -3.56 2.58 -23.99
CA ALA A 152 -4.46 3.70 -24.24
C ALA A 152 -4.43 4.76 -23.12
N LEU A 153 -4.05 4.36 -21.89
CA LEU A 153 -3.87 5.24 -20.74
C LEU A 153 -2.41 5.74 -20.57
N GLY A 154 -1.52 5.41 -21.51
CA GLY A 154 -0.15 5.93 -21.56
C GLY A 154 0.93 5.04 -20.94
N ASP A 155 0.62 3.81 -20.54
CA ASP A 155 1.63 2.83 -20.09
C ASP A 155 2.18 2.03 -21.29
N ASP A 156 3.46 1.67 -21.28
CA ASP A 156 4.05 0.85 -22.36
C ASP A 156 3.71 -0.63 -22.18
N ALA A 157 2.68 -1.08 -22.84
CA ALA A 157 2.25 -2.47 -22.84
C ALA A 157 2.59 -3.23 -24.15
N SER A 158 3.47 -2.69 -25.01
CA SER A 158 3.77 -3.21 -26.35
C SER A 158 4.21 -4.68 -26.35
N ILE A 159 5.06 -5.09 -25.39
CA ILE A 159 5.53 -6.47 -25.25
C ILE A 159 4.38 -7.41 -24.86
N LEU A 160 3.54 -7.00 -23.92
CA LEU A 160 2.41 -7.79 -23.46
C LEU A 160 1.37 -7.96 -24.57
N ILE A 161 1.10 -6.88 -25.33
CA ILE A 161 0.21 -6.92 -26.51
C ILE A 161 0.74 -7.93 -27.51
N LYS A 162 2.04 -7.88 -27.86
CA LYS A 162 2.63 -8.84 -28.81
C LYS A 162 2.50 -10.29 -28.37
N LYS A 163 2.56 -10.55 -27.06
CA LYS A 163 2.49 -11.92 -26.52
C LYS A 163 1.07 -12.43 -26.33
N ALA A 164 0.14 -11.56 -25.93
CA ALA A 164 -1.21 -11.97 -25.53
C ALA A 164 -2.28 -11.76 -26.61
N CYS A 165 -2.01 -10.92 -27.63
CA CYS A 165 -3.01 -10.56 -28.64
C CYS A 165 -2.80 -11.23 -30.02
N ASN A 166 -1.78 -12.09 -30.16
CA ASN A 166 -1.46 -12.77 -31.43
C ASN A 166 -1.81 -14.28 -31.34
#